data_49aa68301193c21267f46ac7bbe3995d
#
_entry.id   49aa68301193c21267f46ac7bbe3995d
#
_cell.length_a   1.000
_cell.length_b   1.000
_cell.length_c   1.000
_cell.angle_alpha   90.00
_cell.angle_beta   90.00
_cell.angle_gamma   90.00
#
_symmetry.space_group_name_H-M   'P 1'
#
loop_
_entity.id
_entity.type
_entity.pdbx_description
1 polymer ?
#
loop_
_entity_poly.entity_id
_entity_poly.type
_entity_poly.pdbx_seq_one_letter_code
_entity_poly.pdbx_strand_id
1 'polypeptide(L)'
;MAEPRRTLVPPAVTEFLGSARFTSTLALLAVVTGFSTHAIRAVIGWPGLIGALGAIALLAVLSFIAQRKLIEWHGLLPISALLFVGWCALSIIWSDYQLATVAGVVYQLLFAFLAVYIALVRDAIQIVRVVGDALRVLLTVSLALEVLSGLLLDVPIRFLGIAGNIAAGGPIQGLFGSRNQLSIVALIAFVTFLVELRTRSVRPTLAAFSISLAALCILLAHSPVIAAVSVVVGLATLALYLLRKVPANRRTLVQWALALVTVGVLVLAYIYRTRVIDLLNARADFQVRYKLWIQIWELIPINQITGWGWVGSWPTDLYPFNAIQDATGAYHPDGLNAYLDVYLQVGFIGLLLFVALIALAFSRSWLLASNRRSVVYAWAPLVMVALLVTSVFESSILIESGWMLLVICTVKASQGMSWRLRLPHRDGE
;
A
#
# COMPACT_ATOMS: atom_id res chain seq x y z
N MET A 1 12.42 1.35 52.36
CA MET A 1 12.80 0.29 51.41
C MET A 1 11.59 0.04 50.51
N ALA A 2 11.63 0.47 49.25
CA ALA A 2 10.56 0.19 48.29
C ALA A 2 10.72 -1.25 47.79
N GLU A 3 9.72 -2.08 48.01
CA GLU A 3 9.67 -3.43 47.42
C GLU A 3 9.91 -3.39 45.92
N PRO A 4 10.77 -4.26 45.36
CA PRO A 4 10.94 -4.35 43.94
C PRO A 4 9.62 -4.85 43.32
N ARG A 5 8.94 -4.01 42.53
CA ARG A 5 7.76 -4.40 41.74
C ARG A 5 8.12 -5.66 40.96
N ARG A 6 7.56 -6.80 41.34
CA ARG A 6 7.65 -8.06 40.61
C ARG A 6 7.14 -7.81 39.18
N THR A 7 8.04 -7.80 38.22
CA THR A 7 7.68 -7.76 36.82
C THR A 7 7.06 -9.12 36.48
N LEU A 8 5.80 -9.12 36.07
CA LEU A 8 5.02 -10.32 35.70
C LEU A 8 5.66 -11.12 34.54
N VAL A 9 6.60 -10.54 33.82
CA VAL A 9 7.31 -11.16 32.67
C VAL A 9 8.79 -11.28 33.01
N PRO A 10 9.42 -12.45 32.83
CA PRO A 10 10.85 -12.63 33.05
C PRO A 10 11.69 -11.66 32.22
N PRO A 11 12.79 -11.09 32.74
CA PRO A 11 13.65 -10.14 32.02
C PRO A 11 14.15 -10.67 30.68
N ALA A 12 14.50 -11.96 30.59
CA ALA A 12 14.96 -12.61 29.37
C ALA A 12 13.90 -12.59 28.24
N VAL A 13 12.61 -12.72 28.60
CA VAL A 13 11.52 -12.67 27.60
C VAL A 13 11.34 -11.24 27.08
N THR A 14 11.40 -10.24 27.95
CA THR A 14 11.31 -8.83 27.53
C THR A 14 12.48 -8.41 26.68
N GLU A 15 13.70 -8.88 27.00
CA GLU A 15 14.91 -8.65 26.21
C GLU A 15 14.81 -9.32 24.82
N PHE A 16 14.34 -10.57 24.75
CA PHE A 16 14.12 -11.28 23.49
C PHE A 16 13.11 -10.56 22.62
N LEU A 17 11.90 -10.22 23.14
CA LEU A 17 10.83 -9.53 22.43
C LEU A 17 11.24 -8.10 21.99
N GLY A 18 12.17 -7.46 22.69
CA GLY A 18 12.74 -6.15 22.35
C GLY A 18 13.94 -6.24 21.42
N SER A 19 14.46 -7.43 21.14
CA SER A 19 15.69 -7.58 20.35
C SER A 19 15.52 -7.13 18.90
N ALA A 20 16.57 -6.57 18.31
CA ALA A 20 16.58 -6.10 16.94
C ALA A 20 16.33 -7.24 15.91
N ARG A 21 16.74 -8.48 16.24
CA ARG A 21 16.49 -9.66 15.40
C ARG A 21 15.02 -10.04 15.41
N PHE A 22 14.41 -10.17 16.59
CA PHE A 22 13.00 -10.52 16.73
C PHE A 22 12.11 -9.51 16.01
N THR A 23 12.30 -8.23 16.26
CA THR A 23 11.49 -7.16 15.64
C THR A 23 11.70 -7.08 14.12
N SER A 24 12.90 -7.43 13.59
CA SER A 24 13.14 -7.52 12.16
C SER A 24 12.38 -8.67 11.51
N THR A 25 12.45 -9.84 12.12
CA THR A 25 11.74 -11.03 11.64
C THR A 25 10.23 -10.81 11.69
N LEU A 26 9.73 -10.22 12.77
CA LEU A 26 8.30 -9.93 12.92
C LEU A 26 7.82 -8.91 11.88
N ALA A 27 8.58 -7.85 11.62
CA ALA A 27 8.29 -6.90 10.57
C ALA A 27 8.29 -7.56 9.17
N LEU A 28 9.27 -8.45 8.92
CA LEU A 28 9.33 -9.21 7.66
C LEU A 28 8.10 -10.12 7.50
N LEU A 29 7.72 -10.87 8.54
CA LEU A 29 6.54 -11.72 8.53
C LEU A 29 5.27 -10.92 8.29
N ALA A 30 5.11 -9.76 8.95
CA ALA A 30 3.95 -8.90 8.74
C ALA A 30 3.86 -8.39 7.29
N VAL A 31 4.98 -7.99 6.69
CA VAL A 31 5.03 -7.55 5.30
C VAL A 31 4.76 -8.71 4.35
N VAL A 32 5.42 -9.86 4.53
CA VAL A 32 5.18 -11.05 3.69
C VAL A 32 3.73 -11.47 3.74
N THR A 33 3.15 -11.60 4.95
CA THR A 33 1.72 -11.96 5.12
C THR A 33 0.81 -10.92 4.46
N GLY A 34 1.11 -9.63 4.63
CA GLY A 34 0.30 -8.54 4.05
C GLY A 34 0.30 -8.52 2.53
N PHE A 35 1.39 -8.92 1.88
CA PHE A 35 1.48 -9.01 0.42
C PHE A 35 1.03 -10.35 -0.16
N SER A 36 0.94 -11.42 0.65
CA SER A 36 0.54 -12.77 0.21
C SER A 36 -0.85 -13.19 0.65
N THR A 37 -1.71 -12.24 1.03
CA THR A 37 -3.08 -12.50 1.52
C THR A 37 -3.90 -13.36 0.57
N HIS A 38 -3.83 -13.11 -0.75
CA HIS A 38 -4.50 -13.92 -1.76
C HIS A 38 -4.01 -15.39 -1.72
N ALA A 39 -2.70 -15.62 -1.75
CA ALA A 39 -2.14 -16.96 -1.71
C ALA A 39 -2.48 -17.70 -0.40
N ILE A 40 -2.41 -17.00 0.74
CA ILE A 40 -2.75 -17.56 2.04
C ILE A 40 -4.23 -17.97 2.07
N ARG A 41 -5.15 -17.10 1.60
CA ARG A 41 -6.58 -17.44 1.49
C ARG A 41 -6.84 -18.61 0.56
N ALA A 42 -6.12 -18.69 -0.54
CA ALA A 42 -6.25 -19.77 -1.51
C ALA A 42 -5.83 -21.15 -0.94
N VAL A 43 -4.85 -21.18 -0.03
CA VAL A 43 -4.31 -22.42 0.54
C VAL A 43 -4.99 -22.83 1.83
N ILE A 44 -5.19 -21.89 2.77
CA ILE A 44 -5.70 -22.20 4.12
C ILE A 44 -6.98 -21.43 4.49
N GLY A 45 -7.58 -20.74 3.52
CA GLY A 45 -8.84 -20.03 3.69
C GLY A 45 -8.75 -18.76 4.55
N TRP A 46 -9.90 -18.12 4.75
CA TRP A 46 -10.03 -16.95 5.62
C TRP A 46 -9.62 -17.21 7.08
N PRO A 47 -10.03 -18.35 7.72
CA PRO A 47 -9.63 -18.63 9.10
C PRO A 47 -8.11 -18.68 9.28
N GLY A 48 -7.40 -19.30 8.32
CA GLY A 48 -5.95 -19.37 8.34
C GLY A 48 -5.28 -18.01 8.23
N LEU A 49 -5.76 -17.15 7.34
CA LEU A 49 -5.25 -15.77 7.20
C LEU A 49 -5.47 -14.96 8.49
N ILE A 50 -6.68 -14.97 9.04
CA ILE A 50 -7.01 -14.25 10.27
C ILE A 50 -6.19 -14.77 11.45
N GLY A 51 -6.02 -16.11 11.56
CA GLY A 51 -5.18 -16.73 12.58
C GLY A 51 -3.71 -16.27 12.47
N ALA A 52 -3.14 -16.27 11.26
CA ALA A 52 -1.77 -15.81 11.02
C ALA A 52 -1.60 -14.31 11.36
N LEU A 53 -2.50 -13.45 10.87
CA LEU A 53 -2.49 -12.01 11.18
C LEU A 53 -2.67 -11.75 12.68
N GLY A 54 -3.59 -12.46 13.33
CA GLY A 54 -3.83 -12.36 14.77
C GLY A 54 -2.59 -12.75 15.59
N ALA A 55 -1.92 -13.84 15.22
CA ALA A 55 -0.68 -14.26 15.87
C ALA A 55 0.44 -13.22 15.71
N ILE A 56 0.63 -12.69 14.49
CA ILE A 56 1.60 -11.63 14.23
C ILE A 56 1.26 -10.36 15.02
N ALA A 57 -0.01 -9.98 15.07
CA ALA A 57 -0.46 -8.81 15.83
C ALA A 57 -0.25 -9.00 17.35
N LEU A 58 -0.54 -10.17 17.89
CA LEU A 58 -0.27 -10.49 19.30
C LEU A 58 1.22 -10.35 19.62
N LEU A 59 2.09 -10.94 18.79
CA LEU A 59 3.54 -10.81 18.95
C LEU A 59 4.00 -9.35 18.82
N ALA A 60 3.39 -8.57 17.93
CA ALA A 60 3.68 -7.15 17.78
C ALA A 60 3.27 -6.35 19.04
N VAL A 61 2.11 -6.65 19.65
CA VAL A 61 1.69 -6.04 20.93
C VAL A 61 2.69 -6.37 22.03
N LEU A 62 3.08 -7.64 22.17
CA LEU A 62 4.07 -8.06 23.19
C LEU A 62 5.42 -7.37 22.98
N SER A 63 5.88 -7.27 21.74
CA SER A 63 7.10 -6.54 21.37
C SER A 63 7.00 -5.04 21.67
N PHE A 64 5.83 -4.43 21.41
CA PHE A 64 5.56 -3.03 21.74
C PHE A 64 5.64 -2.77 23.26
N ILE A 65 5.03 -3.64 24.05
CA ILE A 65 5.07 -3.55 25.51
C ILE A 65 6.51 -3.66 26.02
N ALA A 66 7.32 -4.56 25.45
CA ALA A 66 8.72 -4.74 25.80
C ALA A 66 9.56 -3.50 25.47
N GLN A 67 9.25 -2.77 24.38
CA GLN A 67 10.00 -1.61 23.91
C GLN A 67 9.38 -0.25 24.28
N ARG A 68 8.30 -0.22 25.08
CA ARG A 68 7.54 1.01 25.39
C ARG A 68 8.37 2.21 25.88
N LYS A 69 9.54 1.95 26.48
CA LYS A 69 10.46 2.97 26.98
C LYS A 69 11.36 3.56 25.89
N LEU A 70 11.54 2.84 24.78
CA LEU A 70 12.41 3.22 23.67
C LEU A 70 11.64 3.93 22.55
N ILE A 71 10.32 3.83 22.55
CA ILE A 71 9.47 4.38 21.49
C ILE A 71 9.13 5.83 21.85
N GLU A 72 9.48 6.73 20.95
CA GLU A 72 9.06 8.13 21.05
C GLU A 72 7.58 8.26 20.67
N TRP A 73 6.71 8.41 21.65
CA TRP A 73 5.26 8.49 21.46
C TRP A 73 4.75 9.83 20.92
N HIS A 74 5.61 10.84 20.78
CA HIS A 74 5.21 12.17 20.37
C HIS A 74 5.16 12.32 18.84
N GLY A 75 4.01 12.77 18.32
CA GLY A 75 3.81 13.00 16.88
C GLY A 75 3.54 11.75 16.05
N LEU A 76 3.13 10.66 16.67
CA LEU A 76 3.10 9.31 16.14
C LEU A 76 1.99 9.02 15.13
N LEU A 77 0.81 9.57 15.36
CA LEU A 77 -0.34 9.25 14.53
C LEU A 77 -0.77 10.50 13.76
N PRO A 78 -0.75 10.43 12.44
CA PRO A 78 -1.31 11.51 11.63
C PRO A 78 -2.81 11.59 11.90
N ILE A 79 -3.27 12.76 12.38
CA ILE A 79 -4.69 13.02 12.68
C ILE A 79 -5.59 12.65 11.49
N SER A 80 -5.11 12.89 10.26
CA SER A 80 -5.86 12.53 9.05
C SER A 80 -6.15 11.04 8.91
N ALA A 81 -5.19 10.16 9.29
CA ALA A 81 -5.42 8.72 9.28
C ALA A 81 -6.43 8.30 10.35
N LEU A 82 -6.33 8.89 11.56
CA LEU A 82 -7.29 8.62 12.64
C LEU A 82 -8.71 9.08 12.27
N LEU A 83 -8.84 10.25 11.64
CA LEU A 83 -10.14 10.75 11.20
C LEU A 83 -10.76 9.86 10.13
N PHE A 84 -9.99 9.42 9.13
CA PHE A 84 -10.50 8.52 8.10
C PHE A 84 -10.93 7.17 8.67
N VAL A 85 -10.06 6.51 9.45
CA VAL A 85 -10.37 5.23 10.09
C VAL A 85 -11.51 5.37 11.11
N GLY A 86 -11.54 6.48 11.86
CA GLY A 86 -12.63 6.80 12.78
C GLY A 86 -13.97 6.96 12.05
N TRP A 87 -13.99 7.58 10.87
CA TRP A 87 -15.18 7.69 10.05
C TRP A 87 -15.64 6.33 9.49
N CYS A 88 -14.70 5.49 9.03
CA CYS A 88 -15.00 4.11 8.66
C CYS A 88 -15.60 3.33 9.85
N ALA A 89 -15.07 3.51 11.06
CA ALA A 89 -15.61 2.87 12.25
C ALA A 89 -17.00 3.40 12.63
N LEU A 90 -17.24 4.72 12.53
CA LEU A 90 -18.54 5.32 12.77
C LEU A 90 -19.60 4.82 11.80
N SER A 91 -19.23 4.38 10.59
CA SER A 91 -20.18 3.87 9.61
C SER A 91 -20.93 2.61 10.08
N ILE A 92 -20.46 1.94 11.13
CA ILE A 92 -21.19 0.83 11.80
C ILE A 92 -22.58 1.28 12.27
N ILE A 93 -22.74 2.57 12.65
CA ILE A 93 -24.00 3.08 13.24
C ILE A 93 -25.14 3.13 12.22
N TRP A 94 -24.83 3.45 10.96
CA TRP A 94 -25.84 3.59 9.90
C TRP A 94 -25.81 2.51 8.83
N SER A 95 -24.87 1.57 8.93
CA SER A 95 -24.76 0.45 7.98
C SER A 95 -25.92 -0.55 8.19
N ASP A 96 -26.59 -0.96 7.11
CA ASP A 96 -27.61 -2.00 7.13
C ASP A 96 -27.04 -3.41 7.38
N TYR A 97 -25.70 -3.58 7.24
CA TYR A 97 -24.95 -4.83 7.43
C TYR A 97 -23.82 -4.65 8.48
N GLN A 98 -24.21 -4.29 9.67
CA GLN A 98 -23.29 -3.92 10.76
C GLN A 98 -22.16 -4.94 11.00
N LEU A 99 -22.44 -6.25 10.96
CA LEU A 99 -21.44 -7.29 11.18
C LEU A 99 -20.34 -7.27 10.10
N ALA A 100 -20.72 -7.10 8.83
CA ALA A 100 -19.76 -6.99 7.74
C ALA A 100 -18.93 -5.70 7.87
N THR A 101 -19.55 -4.59 8.27
CA THR A 101 -18.86 -3.32 8.55
C THR A 101 -17.88 -3.46 9.71
N VAL A 102 -18.27 -4.08 10.82
CA VAL A 102 -17.36 -4.37 11.95
C VAL A 102 -16.18 -5.23 11.49
N ALA A 103 -16.44 -6.30 10.71
CA ALA A 103 -15.38 -7.16 10.19
C ALA A 103 -14.41 -6.38 9.29
N GLY A 104 -14.92 -5.54 8.37
CA GLY A 104 -14.12 -4.68 7.49
C GLY A 104 -13.27 -3.67 8.27
N VAL A 105 -13.85 -3.01 9.26
CA VAL A 105 -13.13 -2.05 10.13
C VAL A 105 -12.06 -2.74 10.97
N VAL A 106 -12.37 -3.89 11.58
CA VAL A 106 -11.39 -4.67 12.37
C VAL A 106 -10.24 -5.13 11.48
N TYR A 107 -10.53 -5.58 10.26
CA TYR A 107 -9.52 -5.98 9.28
C TYR A 107 -8.62 -4.80 8.89
N GLN A 108 -9.21 -3.63 8.62
CA GLN A 108 -8.48 -2.40 8.33
C GLN A 108 -7.59 -1.96 9.50
N LEU A 109 -8.13 -1.99 10.74
CA LEU A 109 -7.39 -1.66 11.95
C LEU A 109 -6.22 -2.60 12.21
N LEU A 110 -6.38 -3.89 11.91
CA LEU A 110 -5.33 -4.90 12.07
C LEU A 110 -4.13 -4.58 11.18
N PHE A 111 -4.36 -4.27 9.91
CA PHE A 111 -3.29 -3.84 9.00
C PHE A 111 -2.71 -2.48 9.38
N ALA A 112 -3.55 -1.53 9.81
CA ALA A 112 -3.07 -0.24 10.31
C ALA A 112 -2.17 -0.40 11.54
N PHE A 113 -2.53 -1.27 12.48
CA PHE A 113 -1.73 -1.58 13.66
C PHE A 113 -0.36 -2.16 13.28
N LEU A 114 -0.33 -3.18 12.39
CA LEU A 114 0.93 -3.77 11.92
C LEU A 114 1.80 -2.74 11.19
N ALA A 115 1.19 -1.88 10.39
CA ALA A 115 1.88 -0.79 9.69
C ALA A 115 2.50 0.23 10.65
N VAL A 116 1.74 0.65 11.67
CA VAL A 116 2.21 1.54 12.75
C VAL A 116 3.34 0.88 13.53
N TYR A 117 3.21 -0.41 13.89
CA TYR A 117 4.27 -1.17 14.56
C TYR A 117 5.56 -1.13 13.74
N ILE A 118 5.51 -1.49 12.45
CA ILE A 118 6.68 -1.46 11.56
C ILE A 118 7.27 -0.05 11.49
N ALA A 119 6.43 0.96 11.31
CA ALA A 119 6.87 2.35 11.19
C ALA A 119 7.51 2.89 12.47
N LEU A 120 7.12 2.43 13.65
CA LEU A 120 7.67 2.90 14.94
C LEU A 120 8.94 2.19 15.34
N VAL A 121 9.01 0.88 15.08
CA VAL A 121 10.11 0.03 15.52
C VAL A 121 11.27 0.04 14.52
N ARG A 122 11.05 0.52 13.27
CA ARG A 122 12.05 0.49 12.20
C ARG A 122 12.35 1.87 11.62
N ASP A 123 13.64 2.10 11.33
CA ASP A 123 14.09 3.27 10.56
C ASP A 123 13.66 3.16 9.10
N ALA A 124 13.72 4.30 8.38
CA ALA A 124 13.36 4.35 6.96
C ALA A 124 14.17 3.35 6.10
N ILE A 125 15.49 3.22 6.34
CA ILE A 125 16.33 2.27 5.59
C ILE A 125 16.01 0.81 5.96
N GLN A 126 15.68 0.54 7.21
CA GLN A 126 15.28 -0.79 7.67
C GLN A 126 13.93 -1.20 7.08
N ILE A 127 12.98 -0.26 6.95
CA ILE A 127 11.70 -0.49 6.27
C ILE A 127 11.92 -0.85 4.81
N VAL A 128 12.73 -0.05 4.09
CA VAL A 128 13.07 -0.34 2.68
C VAL A 128 13.66 -1.74 2.53
N ARG A 129 14.55 -2.16 3.44
CA ARG A 129 15.15 -3.51 3.41
C ARG A 129 14.14 -4.61 3.71
N VAL A 130 13.30 -4.44 4.74
CA VAL A 130 12.26 -5.44 5.08
C VAL A 130 11.28 -5.61 3.93
N VAL A 131 10.82 -4.50 3.33
CA VAL A 131 9.95 -4.55 2.15
C VAL A 131 10.69 -5.17 0.96
N GLY A 132 11.97 -4.79 0.74
CA GLY A 132 12.79 -5.37 -0.32
C GLY A 132 12.99 -6.89 -0.17
N ASP A 133 13.31 -7.36 1.02
CA ASP A 133 13.49 -8.79 1.28
C ASP A 133 12.19 -9.57 1.10
N ALA A 134 11.06 -9.04 1.60
CA ALA A 134 9.75 -9.65 1.41
C ALA A 134 9.36 -9.75 -0.08
N LEU A 135 9.49 -8.64 -0.81
CA LEU A 135 9.11 -8.59 -2.23
C LEU A 135 10.04 -9.44 -3.10
N ARG A 136 11.31 -9.54 -2.76
CA ARG A 136 12.27 -10.42 -3.44
C ARG A 136 11.84 -11.87 -3.35
N VAL A 137 11.46 -12.33 -2.16
CA VAL A 137 10.96 -13.70 -1.94
C VAL A 137 9.66 -13.92 -2.70
N LEU A 138 8.68 -13.03 -2.54
CA LEU A 138 7.35 -13.17 -3.15
C LEU A 138 7.39 -13.15 -4.68
N LEU A 139 8.17 -12.27 -5.29
CA LEU A 139 8.33 -12.22 -6.75
C LEU A 139 9.09 -13.43 -7.28
N THR A 140 10.11 -13.91 -6.56
CA THR A 140 10.85 -15.13 -6.95
C THR A 140 9.92 -16.35 -6.91
N VAL A 141 9.15 -16.52 -5.84
CA VAL A 141 8.18 -17.62 -5.73
C VAL A 141 7.09 -17.49 -6.79
N SER A 142 6.56 -16.28 -7.03
CA SER A 142 5.57 -16.05 -8.08
C SER A 142 6.07 -16.47 -9.46
N LEU A 143 7.27 -16.04 -9.83
CA LEU A 143 7.86 -16.40 -11.12
C LEU A 143 8.17 -17.90 -11.20
N ALA A 144 8.66 -18.51 -10.11
CA ALA A 144 8.92 -19.93 -10.05
C ALA A 144 7.64 -20.76 -10.24
N LEU A 145 6.53 -20.37 -9.64
CA LEU A 145 5.23 -21.04 -9.82
C LEU A 145 4.68 -20.88 -11.25
N GLU A 146 4.84 -19.71 -11.87
CA GLU A 146 4.48 -19.51 -13.27
C GLU A 146 5.31 -20.36 -14.22
N VAL A 147 6.64 -20.46 -13.98
CA VAL A 147 7.54 -21.35 -14.73
C VAL A 147 7.17 -22.83 -14.54
N LEU A 148 6.90 -23.22 -13.28
CA LEU A 148 6.49 -24.58 -12.96
C LEU A 148 5.18 -24.94 -13.70
N SER A 149 4.18 -24.06 -13.64
CA SER A 149 2.88 -24.25 -14.25
C SER A 149 2.94 -24.27 -15.78
N GLY A 150 3.59 -23.26 -16.40
CA GLY A 150 3.47 -23.04 -17.84
C GLY A 150 4.63 -23.55 -18.69
N LEU A 151 5.79 -23.93 -18.11
CA LEU A 151 6.94 -24.44 -18.86
C LEU A 151 7.30 -25.85 -18.48
N LEU A 152 7.14 -26.27 -17.21
CA LEU A 152 7.59 -27.58 -16.75
C LEU A 152 6.45 -28.60 -16.71
N LEU A 153 5.27 -28.24 -16.21
CA LEU A 153 4.15 -29.17 -16.05
C LEU A 153 3.06 -29.00 -17.11
N ASP A 154 2.99 -27.81 -17.72
CA ASP A 154 1.88 -27.40 -18.63
C ASP A 154 0.50 -27.65 -18.01
N VAL A 155 0.38 -27.37 -16.71
CA VAL A 155 -0.86 -27.55 -15.92
C VAL A 155 -1.13 -26.27 -15.12
N PRO A 156 -2.36 -25.67 -15.22
CA PRO A 156 -2.72 -24.49 -14.46
C PRO A 156 -2.84 -24.80 -12.95
N ILE A 157 -2.33 -23.91 -12.11
CA ILE A 157 -2.50 -23.98 -10.65
C ILE A 157 -3.76 -23.20 -10.28
N ARG A 158 -4.92 -23.83 -10.46
CA ARG A 158 -6.26 -23.17 -10.41
C ARG A 158 -6.56 -22.48 -9.08
N PHE A 159 -6.16 -23.06 -7.93
CA PHE A 159 -6.46 -22.49 -6.63
C PHE A 159 -5.70 -21.15 -6.38
N LEU A 160 -4.56 -20.94 -7.05
CA LEU A 160 -3.85 -19.64 -7.06
C LEU A 160 -4.28 -18.74 -8.22
N GLY A 161 -5.08 -19.25 -9.14
CA GLY A 161 -5.48 -18.56 -10.37
C GLY A 161 -4.42 -18.58 -11.47
N ILE A 162 -3.27 -19.25 -11.28
CA ILE A 162 -2.17 -19.31 -12.25
C ILE A 162 -2.61 -20.13 -13.47
N ALA A 163 -2.63 -19.47 -14.63
CA ALA A 163 -3.12 -20.08 -15.88
C ALA A 163 -2.04 -20.83 -16.68
N GLY A 164 -0.74 -20.64 -16.35
CA GLY A 164 0.37 -21.27 -17.07
C GLY A 164 0.74 -20.57 -18.38
N ASN A 165 0.38 -19.31 -18.57
CA ASN A 165 0.52 -18.57 -19.84
C ASN A 165 1.97 -18.09 -20.10
N ILE A 166 2.94 -18.41 -19.27
CA ILE A 166 4.31 -17.89 -19.41
C ILE A 166 4.97 -18.37 -20.71
N ALA A 167 4.65 -19.58 -21.20
CA ALA A 167 5.15 -20.10 -22.48
C ALA A 167 4.67 -19.27 -23.68
N ALA A 168 3.46 -18.66 -23.59
CA ALA A 168 2.92 -17.75 -24.57
C ALA A 168 3.36 -16.29 -24.38
N GLY A 169 4.28 -16.03 -23.44
CA GLY A 169 4.76 -14.70 -23.10
C GLY A 169 3.95 -13.95 -22.02
N GLY A 170 2.95 -14.59 -21.40
CA GLY A 170 2.08 -14.03 -20.37
C GLY A 170 0.65 -13.86 -20.87
N PRO A 171 -0.24 -13.19 -20.10
CA PRO A 171 0.03 -12.51 -18.82
C PRO A 171 0.19 -13.46 -17.62
N ILE A 172 1.08 -13.10 -16.72
CA ILE A 172 1.31 -13.79 -15.44
C ILE A 172 0.64 -13.05 -14.28
N GLN A 173 0.33 -13.76 -13.18
CA GLN A 173 -0.27 -13.16 -11.97
C GLN A 173 0.35 -13.65 -10.66
N GLY A 174 1.08 -14.76 -10.67
CA GLY A 174 1.80 -15.29 -9.53
C GLY A 174 0.94 -15.53 -8.29
N LEU A 175 1.46 -15.18 -7.12
CA LEU A 175 0.78 -15.31 -5.82
C LEU A 175 -0.31 -14.26 -5.56
N PHE A 176 -0.49 -13.27 -6.43
CA PHE A 176 -1.28 -12.07 -6.15
C PHE A 176 -2.71 -12.11 -6.69
N GLY A 177 -3.10 -13.19 -7.38
CA GLY A 177 -4.47 -13.44 -7.84
C GLY A 177 -4.90 -12.62 -9.06
N SER A 178 -4.15 -11.58 -9.46
CA SER A 178 -4.38 -10.85 -10.70
C SER A 178 -3.08 -10.26 -11.27
N ARG A 179 -3.05 -10.08 -12.59
CA ARG A 179 -1.92 -9.45 -13.30
C ARG A 179 -1.67 -8.01 -12.83
N ASN A 180 -2.72 -7.28 -12.49
CA ASN A 180 -2.60 -5.89 -12.01
C ASN A 180 -1.98 -5.85 -10.62
N GLN A 181 -2.39 -6.74 -9.70
CA GLN A 181 -1.81 -6.84 -8.37
C GLN A 181 -0.34 -7.27 -8.41
N LEU A 182 0.03 -8.27 -9.23
CA LEU A 182 1.43 -8.62 -9.44
C LEU A 182 2.23 -7.42 -9.95
N SER A 183 1.68 -6.69 -10.92
CA SER A 183 2.38 -5.57 -11.57
C SER A 183 2.62 -4.40 -10.62
N ILE A 184 1.61 -4.01 -9.79
CA ILE A 184 1.82 -2.92 -8.81
C ILE A 184 2.82 -3.33 -7.75
N VAL A 185 2.77 -4.58 -7.27
CA VAL A 185 3.74 -5.11 -6.32
C VAL A 185 5.15 -5.13 -6.93
N ALA A 186 5.28 -5.55 -8.19
CA ALA A 186 6.55 -5.55 -8.92
C ALA A 186 7.08 -4.13 -9.15
N LEU A 187 6.22 -3.13 -9.41
CA LEU A 187 6.62 -1.72 -9.52
C LEU A 187 7.10 -1.16 -8.19
N ILE A 188 6.41 -1.45 -7.09
CA ILE A 188 6.85 -1.07 -5.74
C ILE A 188 8.19 -1.74 -5.40
N ALA A 189 8.36 -3.02 -5.76
CA ALA A 189 9.61 -3.75 -5.63
C ALA A 189 10.74 -3.09 -6.44
N PHE A 190 10.48 -2.72 -7.69
CA PHE A 190 11.45 -2.05 -8.56
C PHE A 190 11.94 -0.74 -7.94
N VAL A 191 11.03 0.10 -7.45
CA VAL A 191 11.37 1.35 -6.73
C VAL A 191 12.20 1.04 -5.48
N THR A 192 11.80 0.03 -4.70
CA THR A 192 12.48 -0.38 -3.47
C THR A 192 13.90 -0.85 -3.77
N PHE A 193 14.09 -1.70 -4.77
CA PHE A 193 15.41 -2.23 -5.16
C PHE A 193 16.33 -1.15 -5.76
N LEU A 194 15.78 -0.16 -6.47
CA LEU A 194 16.55 1.00 -6.91
C LEU A 194 17.05 1.85 -5.73
N VAL A 195 16.22 2.02 -4.69
CA VAL A 195 16.63 2.73 -3.48
C VAL A 195 17.68 1.91 -2.72
N GLU A 196 17.53 0.61 -2.60
CA GLU A 196 18.55 -0.28 -2.01
C GLU A 196 19.91 -0.18 -2.74
N LEU A 197 19.88 -0.22 -4.07
CA LEU A 197 21.10 -0.05 -4.90
C LEU A 197 21.77 1.28 -4.63
N ARG A 198 21.00 2.38 -4.63
CA ARG A 198 21.52 3.74 -4.45
C ARG A 198 22.02 4.01 -3.03
N THR A 199 21.43 3.38 -2.03
CA THR A 199 21.87 3.48 -0.63
C THR A 199 22.96 2.49 -0.28
N ARG A 200 23.33 1.59 -1.21
CA ARG A 200 24.30 0.49 -1.01
C ARG A 200 23.96 -0.38 0.21
N SER A 201 22.65 -0.53 0.48
CA SER A 201 22.17 -1.32 1.61
C SER A 201 22.27 -2.83 1.37
N VAL A 202 22.37 -3.24 0.11
CA VAL A 202 22.57 -4.64 -0.34
C VAL A 202 23.75 -4.75 -1.30
N ARG A 203 24.25 -5.97 -1.53
CA ARG A 203 25.32 -6.22 -2.51
C ARG A 203 24.85 -5.85 -3.92
N PRO A 204 25.70 -5.24 -4.77
CA PRO A 204 25.29 -4.81 -6.11
C PRO A 204 24.73 -5.94 -7.00
N THR A 205 25.26 -7.14 -6.88
CA THR A 205 24.79 -8.33 -7.61
C THR A 205 23.36 -8.71 -7.22
N LEU A 206 23.06 -8.68 -5.91
CA LEU A 206 21.71 -8.94 -5.41
C LEU A 206 20.74 -7.84 -5.85
N ALA A 207 21.17 -6.59 -5.83
CA ALA A 207 20.36 -5.47 -6.31
C ALA A 207 20.06 -5.61 -7.81
N ALA A 208 21.05 -5.92 -8.63
CA ALA A 208 20.90 -6.14 -10.07
C ALA A 208 19.91 -7.28 -10.35
N PHE A 209 20.09 -8.44 -9.70
CA PHE A 209 19.13 -9.56 -9.80
C PHE A 209 17.71 -9.12 -9.44
N SER A 210 17.55 -8.42 -8.31
CA SER A 210 16.23 -8.00 -7.82
C SER A 210 15.54 -7.01 -8.77
N ILE A 211 16.28 -6.06 -9.31
CA ILE A 211 15.77 -5.09 -10.30
C ILE A 211 15.34 -5.83 -11.58
N SER A 212 16.17 -6.77 -12.08
CA SER A 212 15.85 -7.57 -13.26
C SER A 212 14.59 -8.43 -13.03
N LEU A 213 14.49 -9.05 -11.86
CA LEU A 213 13.30 -9.84 -11.47
C LEU A 213 12.03 -8.99 -11.47
N ALA A 214 12.06 -7.82 -10.83
CA ALA A 214 10.91 -6.92 -10.79
C ALA A 214 10.53 -6.41 -12.19
N ALA A 215 11.52 -6.02 -13.00
CA ALA A 215 11.30 -5.59 -14.38
C ALA A 215 10.68 -6.71 -15.23
N LEU A 216 11.18 -7.94 -15.11
CA LEU A 216 10.64 -9.11 -15.81
C LEU A 216 9.18 -9.37 -15.39
N CYS A 217 8.84 -9.32 -14.11
CA CYS A 217 7.47 -9.48 -13.64
C CYS A 217 6.55 -8.38 -14.18
N ILE A 218 6.99 -7.11 -14.24
CA ILE A 218 6.21 -6.01 -14.83
C ILE A 218 5.93 -6.28 -16.31
N LEU A 219 6.94 -6.71 -17.07
CA LEU A 219 6.82 -6.96 -18.51
C LEU A 219 5.87 -8.15 -18.78
N LEU A 220 6.07 -9.28 -18.09
CA LEU A 220 5.28 -10.50 -18.31
C LEU A 220 3.83 -10.39 -17.80
N ALA A 221 3.55 -9.49 -16.88
CA ALA A 221 2.19 -9.29 -16.39
C ALA A 221 1.27 -8.57 -17.40
N HIS A 222 1.82 -7.91 -18.42
CA HIS A 222 1.09 -7.22 -19.50
C HIS A 222 -0.06 -6.33 -18.99
N SER A 223 0.18 -5.57 -17.92
CA SER A 223 -0.80 -4.64 -17.35
C SER A 223 -0.68 -3.25 -17.99
N PRO A 224 -1.66 -2.80 -18.79
CA PRO A 224 -1.63 -1.47 -19.38
C PRO A 224 -1.71 -0.35 -18.33
N VAL A 225 -2.40 -0.61 -17.21
CA VAL A 225 -2.47 0.33 -16.08
C VAL A 225 -1.08 0.58 -15.51
N ILE A 226 -0.32 -0.48 -15.25
CA ILE A 226 1.00 -0.35 -14.64
C ILE A 226 2.04 0.19 -15.63
N ALA A 227 1.88 -0.02 -16.91
CA ALA A 227 2.70 0.65 -17.93
C ALA A 227 2.57 2.19 -17.79
N ALA A 228 1.34 2.72 -17.70
CA ALA A 228 1.09 4.14 -17.48
C ALA A 228 1.64 4.62 -16.11
N VAL A 229 1.37 3.87 -15.04
CA VAL A 229 1.85 4.18 -13.68
C VAL A 229 3.39 4.22 -13.64
N SER A 230 4.06 3.29 -14.32
CA SER A 230 5.54 3.24 -14.39
C SER A 230 6.13 4.50 -15.02
N VAL A 231 5.49 5.03 -16.07
CA VAL A 231 5.89 6.30 -16.68
C VAL A 231 5.76 7.44 -15.68
N VAL A 232 4.63 7.53 -14.96
CA VAL A 232 4.40 8.58 -13.96
C VAL A 232 5.41 8.49 -12.81
N VAL A 233 5.70 7.29 -12.30
CA VAL A 233 6.71 7.06 -11.25
C VAL A 233 8.12 7.43 -11.77
N GLY A 234 8.43 7.12 -13.02
CA GLY A 234 9.68 7.54 -13.67
C GLY A 234 9.82 9.06 -13.75
N LEU A 235 8.77 9.76 -14.19
CA LEU A 235 8.71 11.22 -14.23
C LEU A 235 8.81 11.84 -12.82
N ALA A 236 8.11 11.28 -11.83
CA ALA A 236 8.21 11.73 -10.44
C ALA A 236 9.62 11.53 -9.88
N THR A 237 10.29 10.42 -10.22
CA THR A 237 11.68 10.16 -9.84
C THR A 237 12.62 11.20 -10.45
N LEU A 238 12.45 11.50 -11.73
CA LEU A 238 13.23 12.54 -12.43
C LEU A 238 12.99 13.92 -11.81
N ALA A 239 11.72 14.28 -11.58
CA ALA A 239 11.34 15.53 -10.95
C ALA A 239 11.96 15.70 -9.57
N LEU A 240 11.91 14.66 -8.74
CA LEU A 240 12.52 14.67 -7.40
C LEU A 240 14.04 14.78 -7.47
N TYR A 241 14.68 14.11 -8.44
CA TYR A 241 16.13 14.20 -8.65
C TYR A 241 16.55 15.60 -9.08
N LEU A 242 15.84 16.23 -10.03
CA LEU A 242 16.09 17.59 -10.49
C LEU A 242 15.84 18.60 -9.36
N LEU A 243 14.75 18.44 -8.61
CA LEU A 243 14.41 19.35 -7.51
C LEU A 243 15.48 19.36 -6.41
N ARG A 244 16.16 18.25 -6.16
CA ARG A 244 17.26 18.16 -5.19
C ARG A 244 18.51 18.96 -5.63
N LYS A 245 18.68 19.23 -6.93
CA LYS A 245 19.77 20.07 -7.47
C LYS A 245 19.46 21.56 -7.38
N VAL A 246 18.19 21.94 -7.21
CA VAL A 246 17.77 23.34 -7.12
C VAL A 246 18.18 23.93 -5.75
N PRO A 247 18.79 25.15 -5.74
CA PRO A 247 19.12 25.84 -4.49
C PRO A 247 17.86 26.12 -3.66
N ALA A 248 18.03 26.14 -2.33
CA ALA A 248 16.92 26.17 -1.37
C ALA A 248 15.95 27.35 -1.58
N ASN A 249 16.48 28.53 -1.96
CA ASN A 249 15.71 29.77 -2.18
C ASN A 249 14.74 29.68 -3.37
N ARG A 250 15.04 28.87 -4.40
CA ARG A 250 14.19 28.69 -5.58
C ARG A 250 13.35 27.41 -5.56
N ARG A 251 13.57 26.55 -4.57
CA ARG A 251 12.95 25.21 -4.52
C ARG A 251 11.44 25.27 -4.43
N THR A 252 10.89 26.17 -3.63
CA THR A 252 9.44 26.37 -3.49
C THR A 252 8.80 26.81 -4.82
N LEU A 253 9.44 27.73 -5.55
CA LEU A 253 8.96 28.16 -6.86
C LEU A 253 8.92 27.00 -7.86
N VAL A 254 9.99 26.18 -7.90
CA VAL A 254 10.06 25.01 -8.78
C VAL A 254 9.02 23.95 -8.39
N GLN A 255 8.74 23.78 -7.10
CA GLN A 255 7.66 22.88 -6.63
C GLN A 255 6.27 23.34 -7.12
N TRP A 256 5.97 24.64 -7.04
CA TRP A 256 4.72 25.18 -7.58
C TRP A 256 4.64 25.05 -9.11
N ALA A 257 5.73 25.33 -9.82
CA ALA A 257 5.80 25.12 -11.26
C ALA A 257 5.57 23.65 -11.63
N LEU A 258 6.19 22.71 -10.89
CA LEU A 258 5.99 21.27 -11.08
C LEU A 258 4.54 20.87 -10.83
N ALA A 259 3.92 21.38 -9.76
CA ALA A 259 2.51 21.13 -9.47
C ALA A 259 1.60 21.62 -10.60
N LEU A 260 1.84 22.84 -11.12
CA LEU A 260 1.10 23.39 -12.25
C LEU A 260 1.26 22.57 -13.52
N VAL A 261 2.50 22.15 -13.83
CA VAL A 261 2.78 21.26 -14.97
C VAL A 261 2.05 19.92 -14.79
N THR A 262 2.05 19.35 -13.59
CA THR A 262 1.34 18.11 -13.31
C THR A 262 -0.16 18.25 -13.55
N VAL A 263 -0.79 19.34 -13.08
CA VAL A 263 -2.20 19.63 -13.36
C VAL A 263 -2.43 19.76 -14.88
N GLY A 264 -1.57 20.49 -15.59
CA GLY A 264 -1.66 20.63 -17.04
C GLY A 264 -1.58 19.29 -17.78
N VAL A 265 -0.65 18.42 -17.36
CA VAL A 265 -0.51 17.06 -17.93
C VAL A 265 -1.76 16.20 -17.65
N LEU A 266 -2.33 16.28 -16.43
CA LEU A 266 -3.56 15.55 -16.09
C LEU A 266 -4.76 16.02 -16.93
N VAL A 267 -4.89 17.35 -17.15
CA VAL A 267 -5.93 17.91 -18.02
C VAL A 267 -5.75 17.43 -19.46
N LEU A 268 -4.54 17.48 -19.99
CA LEU A 268 -4.23 16.96 -21.33
C LEU A 268 -4.50 15.45 -21.43
N ALA A 269 -4.10 14.66 -20.43
CA ALA A 269 -4.38 13.23 -20.39
C ALA A 269 -5.89 12.94 -20.38
N TYR A 270 -6.69 13.75 -19.69
CA TYR A 270 -8.14 13.65 -19.71
C TYR A 270 -8.73 14.03 -21.07
N ILE A 271 -8.27 15.10 -21.69
CA ILE A 271 -8.73 15.54 -23.04
C ILE A 271 -8.43 14.46 -24.08
N TYR A 272 -7.21 13.89 -24.04
CA TYR A 272 -6.76 12.87 -25.00
C TYR A 272 -6.96 11.43 -24.48
N ARG A 273 -7.83 11.20 -23.49
CA ARG A 273 -8.00 9.90 -22.82
C ARG A 273 -8.28 8.74 -23.77
N THR A 274 -9.06 8.95 -24.84
CA THR A 274 -9.36 7.91 -25.82
C THR A 274 -8.09 7.47 -26.57
N ARG A 275 -7.26 8.40 -26.98
CA ARG A 275 -5.97 8.09 -27.64
C ARG A 275 -5.00 7.37 -26.70
N VAL A 276 -4.98 7.76 -25.44
CA VAL A 276 -4.14 7.10 -24.41
C VAL A 276 -4.61 5.66 -24.18
N ILE A 277 -5.90 5.43 -24.08
CA ILE A 277 -6.50 4.09 -23.93
C ILE A 277 -6.15 3.21 -25.15
N ASP A 278 -6.22 3.77 -26.35
CA ASP A 278 -5.89 3.05 -27.59
C ASP A 278 -4.40 2.72 -27.67
N LEU A 279 -3.53 3.67 -27.34
CA LEU A 279 -2.07 3.48 -27.33
C LEU A 279 -1.64 2.37 -26.37
N LEU A 280 -2.34 2.25 -25.25
CA LEU A 280 -2.07 1.24 -24.22
C LEU A 280 -2.77 -0.11 -24.49
N ASN A 281 -3.55 -0.25 -25.59
CA ASN A 281 -4.41 -1.39 -25.87
C ASN A 281 -5.35 -1.74 -24.70
N ALA A 282 -5.83 -0.72 -23.97
CA ALA A 282 -6.56 -0.86 -22.73
C ALA A 282 -8.09 -0.80 -22.90
N ARG A 283 -8.61 -0.85 -24.14
CA ARG A 283 -10.05 -0.68 -24.41
C ARG A 283 -10.93 -1.69 -23.65
N ALA A 284 -10.57 -2.98 -23.68
CA ALA A 284 -11.33 -4.02 -23.01
C ALA A 284 -11.33 -3.84 -21.49
N ASP A 285 -10.15 -3.59 -20.91
CA ASP A 285 -9.98 -3.33 -19.48
C ASP A 285 -10.72 -2.07 -19.02
N PHE A 286 -10.74 -1.03 -19.87
CA PHE A 286 -11.48 0.21 -19.58
C PHE A 286 -13.00 0.02 -19.68
N GLN A 287 -13.50 -0.78 -20.63
CA GLN A 287 -14.93 -1.07 -20.73
C GLN A 287 -15.50 -1.79 -19.51
N VAL A 288 -14.74 -2.74 -18.94
CA VAL A 288 -15.14 -3.40 -17.68
C VAL A 288 -15.27 -2.37 -16.55
N ARG A 289 -14.26 -1.50 -16.38
CA ARG A 289 -14.29 -0.45 -15.37
C ARG A 289 -15.42 0.55 -15.60
N TYR A 290 -15.62 0.97 -16.84
CA TYR A 290 -16.65 1.94 -17.20
C TYR A 290 -18.05 1.42 -16.86
N LYS A 291 -18.36 0.17 -17.19
CA LYS A 291 -19.64 -0.47 -16.83
C LYS A 291 -19.82 -0.50 -15.31
N LEU A 292 -18.79 -0.91 -14.58
CA LEU A 292 -18.80 -0.95 -13.11
C LEU A 292 -19.02 0.44 -12.52
N TRP A 293 -18.29 1.45 -13.01
CA TRP A 293 -18.40 2.82 -12.48
C TRP A 293 -19.76 3.46 -12.73
N ILE A 294 -20.43 3.16 -13.84
CA ILE A 294 -21.82 3.62 -14.09
C ILE A 294 -22.73 3.07 -12.98
N GLN A 295 -22.66 1.78 -12.67
CA GLN A 295 -23.49 1.17 -11.63
C GLN A 295 -23.22 1.78 -10.24
N ILE A 296 -21.95 2.06 -9.93
CA ILE A 296 -21.59 2.76 -8.69
C ILE A 296 -22.22 4.18 -8.65
N TRP A 297 -22.13 4.92 -9.76
CA TRP A 297 -22.68 6.28 -9.85
C TRP A 297 -24.21 6.31 -9.68
N GLU A 298 -24.93 5.29 -10.12
CA GLU A 298 -26.38 5.17 -9.93
C GLU A 298 -26.77 4.94 -8.47
N LEU A 299 -25.89 4.33 -7.67
CA LEU A 299 -26.14 3.99 -6.26
C LEU A 299 -25.65 5.06 -5.27
N ILE A 300 -24.69 5.88 -5.64
CA ILE A 300 -24.13 6.95 -4.78
C ILE A 300 -25.21 7.94 -4.31
N PRO A 301 -26.16 8.45 -5.14
CA PRO A 301 -27.14 9.43 -4.73
C PRO A 301 -28.06 8.96 -3.61
N ILE A 302 -28.24 7.67 -3.40
CA ILE A 302 -29.11 7.10 -2.37
C ILE A 302 -28.55 7.39 -0.97
N ASN A 303 -27.23 7.24 -0.76
CA ASN A 303 -26.54 7.48 0.50
C ASN A 303 -25.32 8.41 0.30
N GLN A 304 -25.52 9.55 -0.36
CA GLN A 304 -24.46 10.42 -0.84
C GLN A 304 -23.51 10.92 0.26
N ILE A 305 -23.99 11.25 1.45
CA ILE A 305 -23.18 11.89 2.51
C ILE A 305 -22.43 10.87 3.33
N THR A 306 -23.08 9.79 3.75
CA THR A 306 -22.56 8.81 4.73
C THR A 306 -22.12 7.50 4.11
N GLY A 307 -22.56 7.22 2.87
CA GLY A 307 -22.30 5.94 2.20
C GLY A 307 -23.10 4.78 2.80
N TRP A 308 -22.79 3.56 2.35
CA TRP A 308 -23.49 2.33 2.71
C TRP A 308 -22.91 1.62 3.95
N GLY A 309 -21.72 1.99 4.38
CA GLY A 309 -20.95 1.34 5.44
C GLY A 309 -19.65 0.73 4.93
N TRP A 310 -18.58 0.82 5.71
CA TRP A 310 -17.25 0.35 5.34
C TRP A 310 -17.15 -1.18 5.45
N VAL A 311 -16.88 -1.85 4.34
CA VAL A 311 -16.65 -3.31 4.30
C VAL A 311 -15.24 -3.67 3.84
N GLY A 312 -14.53 -2.71 3.21
CA GLY A 312 -13.24 -2.96 2.57
C GLY A 312 -13.41 -3.73 1.27
N SER A 313 -13.39 -5.06 1.29
CA SER A 313 -13.69 -5.90 0.13
C SER A 313 -15.19 -6.20 0.05
N TRP A 314 -15.77 -6.12 -1.15
CA TRP A 314 -17.19 -6.23 -1.38
C TRP A 314 -17.72 -7.66 -1.14
N PRO A 315 -18.73 -7.83 -0.25
CA PRO A 315 -19.43 -9.10 -0.10
C PRO A 315 -20.32 -9.40 -1.32
N THR A 316 -20.52 -10.68 -1.61
CA THR A 316 -21.31 -11.11 -2.77
C THR A 316 -22.81 -11.14 -2.52
N ASP A 317 -23.21 -11.13 -1.26
CA ASP A 317 -24.58 -11.37 -0.78
C ASP A 317 -25.27 -10.13 -0.19
N LEU A 318 -24.55 -9.02 -0.10
CA LEU A 318 -25.07 -7.80 0.52
C LEU A 318 -25.35 -6.70 -0.52
N TYR A 319 -26.50 -6.04 -0.36
CA TYR A 319 -26.81 -4.84 -1.12
C TYR A 319 -25.98 -3.66 -0.58
N PRO A 320 -25.42 -2.77 -1.41
CA PRO A 320 -25.62 -2.63 -2.86
C PRO A 320 -24.66 -3.48 -3.73
N PHE A 321 -23.71 -4.19 -3.15
CA PHE A 321 -22.62 -4.87 -3.88
C PHE A 321 -23.13 -5.99 -4.79
N ASN A 322 -24.11 -6.80 -4.32
CA ASN A 322 -24.73 -7.84 -5.12
C ASN A 322 -25.47 -7.25 -6.34
N ALA A 323 -26.18 -6.13 -6.18
CA ALA A 323 -26.89 -5.48 -7.28
C ALA A 323 -25.92 -5.00 -8.38
N ILE A 324 -24.74 -4.50 -8.00
CA ILE A 324 -23.68 -4.12 -8.95
C ILE A 324 -23.16 -5.35 -9.69
N GLN A 325 -22.96 -6.46 -9.00
CA GLN A 325 -22.48 -7.71 -9.61
C GLN A 325 -23.51 -8.29 -10.59
N ASP A 326 -24.78 -8.29 -10.22
CA ASP A 326 -25.89 -8.72 -11.08
C ASP A 326 -26.00 -7.84 -12.34
N ALA A 327 -25.90 -6.52 -12.19
CA ALA A 327 -25.98 -5.58 -13.30
C ALA A 327 -24.78 -5.65 -14.26
N THR A 328 -23.58 -5.95 -13.74
CA THR A 328 -22.37 -6.10 -14.55
C THR A 328 -22.21 -7.51 -15.12
N GLY A 329 -22.89 -8.52 -14.55
CA GLY A 329 -22.74 -9.92 -14.88
C GLY A 329 -21.38 -10.51 -14.53
N ALA A 330 -20.63 -9.89 -13.61
CA ALA A 330 -19.29 -10.29 -13.19
C ALA A 330 -19.05 -10.06 -11.71
N TYR A 331 -18.21 -10.92 -11.12
CA TYR A 331 -17.75 -10.72 -9.74
C TYR A 331 -16.73 -9.60 -9.68
N HIS A 332 -16.97 -8.64 -8.80
CA HIS A 332 -16.06 -7.53 -8.49
C HIS A 332 -15.81 -7.49 -6.97
N PRO A 333 -14.57 -7.67 -6.51
CA PRO A 333 -14.23 -7.59 -5.09
C PRO A 333 -14.15 -6.15 -4.56
N ASP A 334 -14.17 -5.18 -5.45
CA ASP A 334 -14.04 -3.75 -5.18
C ASP A 334 -14.49 -2.90 -6.38
N GLY A 335 -14.45 -1.56 -6.23
CA GLY A 335 -14.89 -0.61 -7.26
C GLY A 335 -13.92 -0.39 -8.41
N LEU A 336 -12.77 -1.07 -8.46
CA LEU A 336 -11.68 -0.82 -9.42
C LEU A 336 -11.33 0.68 -9.57
N ASN A 337 -11.56 1.44 -8.51
CA ASN A 337 -11.24 2.86 -8.34
C ASN A 337 -11.41 3.21 -6.86
N ALA A 338 -10.33 3.43 -6.15
CA ALA A 338 -10.36 3.66 -4.71
C ALA A 338 -11.19 4.89 -4.30
N TYR A 339 -11.25 5.92 -5.14
CA TYR A 339 -12.02 7.14 -4.84
C TYR A 339 -13.53 6.89 -4.93
N LEU A 340 -13.99 6.20 -5.99
CA LEU A 340 -15.39 5.82 -6.13
C LEU A 340 -15.80 4.78 -5.08
N ASP A 341 -14.91 3.86 -4.77
CA ASP A 341 -15.14 2.83 -3.77
C ASP A 341 -15.31 3.43 -2.36
N VAL A 342 -14.44 4.37 -1.97
CA VAL A 342 -14.58 5.12 -0.72
C VAL A 342 -15.89 5.93 -0.73
N TYR A 343 -16.22 6.56 -1.87
CA TYR A 343 -17.47 7.36 -1.98
C TYR A 343 -18.71 6.48 -1.80
N LEU A 344 -18.74 5.31 -2.41
CA LEU A 344 -19.83 4.34 -2.23
C LEU A 344 -19.93 3.89 -0.78
N GLN A 345 -18.82 3.42 -0.18
CA GLN A 345 -18.83 2.80 1.13
C GLN A 345 -19.05 3.80 2.28
N VAL A 346 -18.37 4.94 2.27
CA VAL A 346 -18.37 5.89 3.41
C VAL A 346 -18.74 7.34 3.03
N GLY A 347 -19.33 7.51 1.85
CA GLY A 347 -19.94 8.74 1.39
C GLY A 347 -18.95 9.87 1.10
N PHE A 348 -19.52 11.06 0.85
CA PHE A 348 -18.73 12.25 0.52
C PHE A 348 -17.79 12.68 1.64
N ILE A 349 -18.22 12.56 2.90
CA ILE A 349 -17.36 12.88 4.05
C ILE A 349 -16.16 11.95 4.10
N GLY A 350 -16.38 10.63 3.92
CA GLY A 350 -15.29 9.67 3.87
C GLY A 350 -14.32 9.92 2.72
N LEU A 351 -14.84 10.29 1.54
CA LEU A 351 -14.01 10.66 0.39
C LEU A 351 -13.13 11.89 0.69
N LEU A 352 -13.69 12.94 1.30
CA LEU A 352 -12.91 14.12 1.69
C LEU A 352 -11.81 13.79 2.70
N LEU A 353 -12.12 12.95 3.71
CA LEU A 353 -11.14 12.52 4.70
C LEU A 353 -10.04 11.65 4.07
N PHE A 354 -10.39 10.77 3.14
CA PHE A 354 -9.42 9.96 2.40
C PHE A 354 -8.52 10.82 1.52
N VAL A 355 -9.09 11.75 0.74
CA VAL A 355 -8.32 12.69 -0.09
C VAL A 355 -7.40 13.56 0.77
N ALA A 356 -7.88 14.06 1.91
CA ALA A 356 -7.04 14.81 2.86
C ALA A 356 -5.90 13.95 3.42
N LEU A 357 -6.17 12.68 3.78
CA LEU A 357 -5.15 11.74 4.25
C LEU A 357 -4.04 11.57 3.21
N ILE A 358 -4.40 11.18 1.98
CA ILE A 358 -3.42 10.91 0.93
C ILE A 358 -2.66 12.17 0.48
N ALA A 359 -3.35 13.32 0.40
CA ALA A 359 -2.72 14.60 0.04
C ALA A 359 -1.70 15.05 1.08
N LEU A 360 -2.03 14.95 2.37
CA LEU A 360 -1.11 15.29 3.47
C LEU A 360 0.06 14.30 3.55
N ALA A 361 -0.19 13.01 3.41
CA ALA A 361 0.84 11.99 3.42
C ALA A 361 1.83 12.18 2.26
N PHE A 362 1.31 12.39 1.04
CA PHE A 362 2.12 12.65 -0.14
C PHE A 362 2.93 13.95 0.00
N SER A 363 2.28 15.06 0.30
CA SER A 363 2.94 16.37 0.40
C SER A 363 4.05 16.35 1.44
N ARG A 364 3.83 15.78 2.63
CA ARG A 364 4.85 15.67 3.66
C ARG A 364 6.02 14.78 3.24
N SER A 365 5.73 13.60 2.67
CA SER A 365 6.78 12.69 2.19
C SER A 365 7.60 13.29 1.05
N TRP A 366 6.96 14.02 0.11
CA TRP A 366 7.60 14.72 -0.99
C TRP A 366 8.50 15.87 -0.51
N LEU A 367 8.01 16.71 0.41
CA LEU A 367 8.78 17.80 1.01
C LEU A 367 9.98 17.26 1.79
N LEU A 368 9.79 16.18 2.56
CA LEU A 368 10.87 15.52 3.29
C LEU A 368 11.95 15.02 2.31
N ALA A 369 11.53 14.33 1.26
CA ALA A 369 12.43 13.78 0.23
C ALA A 369 13.18 14.85 -0.54
N SER A 370 12.53 15.98 -0.84
CA SER A 370 13.16 17.11 -1.57
C SER A 370 14.20 17.85 -0.71
N ASN A 371 14.01 17.89 0.62
CA ASN A 371 14.88 18.62 1.54
C ASN A 371 16.02 17.79 2.14
N ARG A 372 15.90 16.46 2.16
CA ARG A 372 16.92 15.57 2.71
C ARG A 372 17.86 15.06 1.62
N ARG A 373 19.17 14.98 1.91
CA ARG A 373 20.19 14.49 0.96
C ARG A 373 20.09 12.98 0.74
N SER A 374 19.76 12.20 1.76
CA SER A 374 19.71 10.74 1.65
C SER A 374 18.61 10.28 0.68
N VAL A 375 18.95 9.34 -0.20
CA VAL A 375 18.05 8.77 -1.21
C VAL A 375 16.95 7.92 -0.57
N VAL A 376 17.16 7.40 0.63
CA VAL A 376 16.15 6.58 1.32
C VAL A 376 14.82 7.33 1.51
N TYR A 377 14.87 8.66 1.69
CA TYR A 377 13.66 9.47 1.83
C TYR A 377 12.85 9.62 0.53
N ALA A 378 13.43 9.23 -0.63
CA ALA A 378 12.69 9.19 -1.90
C ALA A 378 11.74 7.99 -1.99
N TRP A 379 11.97 6.94 -1.21
CA TRP A 379 11.15 5.72 -1.25
C TRP A 379 9.67 6.00 -0.97
N ALA A 380 9.36 6.66 0.13
CA ALA A 380 7.98 6.91 0.55
C ALA A 380 7.16 7.72 -0.49
N PRO A 381 7.61 8.89 -1.00
CA PRO A 381 6.83 9.61 -2.00
C PRO A 381 6.71 8.87 -3.34
N LEU A 382 7.71 8.07 -3.76
CA LEU A 382 7.62 7.29 -5.00
C LEU A 382 6.64 6.12 -4.87
N VAL A 383 6.63 5.43 -3.73
CA VAL A 383 5.60 4.41 -3.41
C VAL A 383 4.22 5.08 -3.34
N MET A 384 4.10 6.26 -2.72
CA MET A 384 2.85 7.01 -2.71
C MET A 384 2.37 7.38 -4.12
N VAL A 385 3.27 7.85 -5.02
CA VAL A 385 2.90 8.11 -6.42
C VAL A 385 2.37 6.85 -7.09
N ALA A 386 3.06 5.70 -6.92
CA ALA A 386 2.60 4.44 -7.47
C ALA A 386 1.19 4.07 -6.95
N LEU A 387 0.97 4.14 -5.63
CA LEU A 387 -0.32 3.85 -5.02
C LEU A 387 -1.42 4.82 -5.48
N LEU A 388 -1.17 6.14 -5.48
CA LEU A 388 -2.17 7.17 -5.82
C LEU A 388 -2.60 7.10 -7.28
N VAL A 389 -1.66 6.89 -8.20
CA VAL A 389 -1.98 6.79 -9.62
C VAL A 389 -2.71 5.47 -9.90
N THR A 390 -2.29 4.37 -9.27
CA THR A 390 -3.00 3.09 -9.39
C THR A 390 -4.42 3.18 -8.82
N SER A 391 -4.64 3.97 -7.76
CA SER A 391 -5.95 4.14 -7.10
C SER A 391 -7.04 4.71 -8.02
N VAL A 392 -6.68 5.31 -9.16
CA VAL A 392 -7.65 5.72 -10.20
C VAL A 392 -8.25 4.51 -10.93
N PHE A 393 -7.54 3.37 -10.94
CA PHE A 393 -7.91 2.18 -11.72
C PHE A 393 -8.06 0.91 -10.89
N GLU A 394 -7.72 0.94 -9.59
CA GLU A 394 -7.73 -0.19 -8.66
C GLU A 394 -8.03 0.32 -7.25
N SER A 395 -8.68 -0.49 -6.40
CA SER A 395 -8.96 -0.12 -5.01
C SER A 395 -7.93 -0.66 -3.99
N SER A 396 -6.82 -1.21 -4.44
CA SER A 396 -5.83 -1.92 -3.62
C SER A 396 -5.20 -1.09 -2.50
N ILE A 397 -5.21 0.25 -2.58
CA ILE A 397 -4.72 1.15 -1.52
C ILE A 397 -5.58 1.10 -0.25
N LEU A 398 -6.83 0.65 -0.35
CA LEU A 398 -7.81 0.68 0.74
C LEU A 398 -7.68 -0.49 1.70
N ILE A 399 -7.07 -1.59 1.27
CA ILE A 399 -7.00 -2.85 2.01
C ILE A 399 -5.59 -3.44 1.98
N GLU A 400 -5.33 -4.36 2.91
CA GLU A 400 -4.16 -5.26 2.90
C GLU A 400 -2.82 -4.53 2.71
N SER A 401 -1.97 -5.00 1.79
CA SER A 401 -0.62 -4.45 1.55
C SER A 401 -0.63 -2.98 1.11
N GLY A 402 -1.61 -2.57 0.30
CA GLY A 402 -1.73 -1.18 -0.14
C GLY A 402 -2.03 -0.23 1.01
N TRP A 403 -3.01 -0.59 1.86
CA TRP A 403 -3.33 0.15 3.08
C TRP A 403 -2.15 0.16 4.06
N MET A 404 -1.49 -0.98 4.25
CA MET A 404 -0.31 -1.09 5.11
C MET A 404 0.81 -0.15 4.64
N LEU A 405 1.11 -0.09 3.35
CA LEU A 405 2.11 0.83 2.80
C LEU A 405 1.71 2.29 2.95
N LEU A 406 0.45 2.63 2.69
CA LEU A 406 -0.07 3.99 2.90
C LEU A 406 0.13 4.44 4.35
N VAL A 407 -0.22 3.60 5.32
CA VAL A 407 -0.05 3.92 6.75
C VAL A 407 1.43 4.04 7.11
N ILE A 408 2.30 3.13 6.66
CA ILE A 408 3.76 3.22 6.88
C ILE A 408 4.31 4.56 6.35
N CYS A 409 4.00 4.90 5.10
CA CYS A 409 4.45 6.15 4.48
C CYS A 409 3.93 7.37 5.22
N THR A 410 2.66 7.34 5.66
CA THR A 410 2.00 8.45 6.38
C THR A 410 2.65 8.69 7.75
N VAL A 411 2.89 7.62 8.52
CA VAL A 411 3.54 7.71 9.83
C VAL A 411 4.98 8.23 9.69
N LYS A 412 5.76 7.68 8.75
CA LYS A 412 7.14 8.13 8.51
C LYS A 412 7.22 9.59 8.04
N ALA A 413 6.30 10.02 7.20
CA ALA A 413 6.22 11.42 6.79
C ALA A 413 5.88 12.35 7.96
N SER A 414 4.99 11.92 8.87
CA SER A 414 4.63 12.67 10.08
C SER A 414 5.81 12.81 11.05
N GLN A 415 6.53 11.73 11.33
CA GLN A 415 7.72 11.74 12.19
C GLN A 415 8.82 12.67 11.65
N GLY A 416 9.09 12.60 10.34
CA GLY A 416 10.17 13.38 9.71
C GLY A 416 9.93 14.88 9.62
N MET A 417 8.69 15.36 9.82
CA MET A 417 8.28 16.77 9.76
C MET A 417 7.78 17.31 11.10
N SER A 418 8.00 16.63 12.22
CA SER A 418 7.62 17.13 13.53
C SER A 418 8.32 18.48 13.81
N TRP A 419 7.53 19.51 14.15
CA TRP A 419 8.02 20.85 14.48
C TRP A 419 8.97 20.86 15.68
N ARG A 420 8.86 19.87 16.57
CA ARG A 420 9.70 19.71 17.77
C ARG A 420 11.15 19.38 17.45
N LEU A 421 11.43 18.75 16.28
CA LEU A 421 12.80 18.55 15.81
C LEU A 421 13.47 19.86 15.36
N ARG A 422 12.73 20.97 15.28
CA ARG A 422 13.25 22.30 14.92
C ARG A 422 13.51 23.20 16.12
N LEU A 423 13.06 22.81 17.31
CA LEU A 423 13.39 23.56 18.51
C LEU A 423 14.84 23.22 18.91
N PRO A 424 15.71 24.24 19.15
CA PRO A 424 17.01 23.99 19.74
C PRO A 424 16.80 23.28 21.09
N HIS A 425 17.57 22.20 21.34
CA HIS A 425 17.64 21.63 22.68
C HIS A 425 17.95 22.78 23.62
N ARG A 426 17.09 23.04 24.58
CA ARG A 426 17.44 23.81 25.74
C ARG A 426 18.40 22.92 26.54
N ASP A 427 19.70 23.09 26.25
CA ASP A 427 20.73 22.61 27.14
C ASP A 427 20.66 23.51 28.39
N GLY A 428 20.25 22.97 29.50
CA GLY A 428 20.32 23.62 30.79
C GLY A 428 18.99 23.75 31.53
N GLU A 429 18.64 22.75 32.27
CA GLU A 429 18.32 22.82 33.71
C GLU A 429 18.42 21.44 34.32
#